data_a93c3c85f7498932ef284454fa14fb0f
#
_entry.id   a93c3c85f7498932ef284454fa14fb0f
#
_cell.length_a   1.000
_cell.length_b   1.000
_cell.length_c   1.000
_cell.angle_alpha   90.00
_cell.angle_beta   90.00
_cell.angle_gamma   90.00
#
_symmetry.space_group_name_H-M   'P 1'
#
loop_
_entity.id
_entity.type
_entity.pdbx_description
1 polymer ?
#
loop_
_entity_poly.entity_id
_entity_poly.type
_entity_poly.pdbx_seq_one_letter_code
_entity_poly.pdbx_strand_id
1 'polypeptide(L)'
;FGCYKVQVEPRSIIDLIKLYVVFDQLELNENNIRKCMVELRPEISGFYKGFIYCSGLKEASQIAEYLNRAVRDNIGSGLSAKVKRGCSEYAVSFPDYKEINNSGPQLMNYTEDWKVIEDSHDRKKPMKAKENLKPSLSGLNLNDVLIIRKWLDYARGIGDSSANSINYDAVQYPEVYSVAKARLGMYHFTN
;
A
#
# COMPACT_ATOMS: atom_id res chain seq x y z
N PHE A 1 -8.44 15.53 -15.55
CA PHE A 1 -7.90 14.41 -14.82
C PHE A 1 -8.96 13.34 -14.62
N GLY A 2 -8.93 12.31 -15.43
CA GLY A 2 -9.74 11.09 -15.32
C GLY A 2 -9.18 10.08 -14.33
N CYS A 3 -8.20 10.48 -13.51
CA CYS A 3 -7.56 9.59 -12.55
C CYS A 3 -8.49 9.30 -11.38
N TYR A 4 -8.87 8.06 -11.22
CA TYR A 4 -9.58 7.57 -10.07
C TYR A 4 -8.71 6.60 -9.29
N LYS A 5 -8.93 6.54 -8.00
CA LYS A 5 -8.29 5.57 -7.13
C LYS A 5 -9.25 5.10 -6.06
N VAL A 6 -9.12 3.86 -5.69
CA VAL A 6 -9.79 3.32 -4.52
C VAL A 6 -8.83 3.44 -3.34
N GLN A 7 -9.27 4.09 -2.28
CA GLN A 7 -8.49 4.34 -1.07
C GLN A 7 -9.05 3.57 0.11
N VAL A 8 -8.17 2.95 0.87
CA VAL A 8 -8.43 2.44 2.23
C VAL A 8 -7.53 3.20 3.19
N GLU A 9 -8.08 3.60 4.34
CA GLU A 9 -7.33 4.26 5.42
C GLU A 9 -7.23 3.32 6.63
N PRO A 10 -6.17 2.49 6.72
CA PRO A 10 -5.90 1.69 7.89
C PRO A 10 -5.78 2.56 9.14
N ARG A 11 -6.30 2.07 10.28
CA ARG A 11 -6.28 2.80 11.55
C ARG A 11 -5.06 2.48 12.39
N SER A 12 -4.39 1.39 12.06
CA SER A 12 -3.22 0.88 12.76
C SER A 12 -2.21 0.31 11.78
N ILE A 13 -0.97 0.14 12.24
CA ILE A 13 0.07 -0.50 11.43
C ILE A 13 -0.29 -1.95 11.10
N ILE A 14 -0.96 -2.65 11.99
CA ILE A 14 -1.40 -4.02 11.75
C ILE A 14 -2.43 -4.07 10.62
N ASP A 15 -3.38 -3.13 10.62
CA ASP A 15 -4.33 -3.02 9.50
C ASP A 15 -3.63 -2.71 8.17
N LEU A 16 -2.58 -1.87 8.19
CA LEU A 16 -1.78 -1.59 6.99
C LEU A 16 -1.05 -2.82 6.47
N ILE A 17 -0.43 -3.59 7.36
CA ILE A 17 0.28 -4.83 6.98
C ILE A 17 -0.70 -5.87 6.44
N LYS A 18 -1.86 -6.04 7.10
CA LYS A 18 -2.92 -6.91 6.58
C LYS A 18 -3.42 -6.45 5.21
N LEU A 19 -3.63 -5.14 5.03
CA LEU A 19 -4.05 -4.57 3.74
C LEU A 19 -3.00 -4.81 2.65
N TYR A 20 -1.72 -4.73 3.00
CA TYR A 20 -0.64 -5.02 2.08
C TYR A 20 -0.69 -6.47 1.57
N VAL A 21 -0.92 -7.42 2.48
CA VAL A 21 -1.10 -8.85 2.13
C VAL A 21 -2.37 -9.05 1.29
N VAL A 22 -3.48 -8.41 1.67
CA VAL A 22 -4.73 -8.45 0.89
C VAL A 22 -4.49 -7.92 -0.53
N PHE A 23 -3.78 -6.80 -0.66
CA PHE A 23 -3.46 -6.23 -1.97
C PHE A 23 -2.60 -7.14 -2.84
N ASP A 24 -1.68 -7.88 -2.24
CA ASP A 24 -0.85 -8.84 -2.96
C ASP A 24 -1.68 -10.02 -3.51
N GLN A 25 -2.68 -10.45 -2.77
CA GLN A 25 -3.54 -11.59 -3.11
C GLN A 25 -4.73 -11.24 -4.00
N LEU A 26 -5.09 -9.96 -4.12
CA LEU A 26 -6.22 -9.54 -4.94
C LEU A 26 -5.95 -9.82 -6.43
N GLU A 27 -6.86 -10.52 -7.07
CA GLU A 27 -6.88 -10.67 -8.52
C GLU A 27 -7.77 -9.58 -9.12
N LEU A 28 -7.19 -8.71 -9.93
CA LEU A 28 -7.86 -7.63 -10.64
C LEU A 28 -7.68 -7.81 -12.15
N ASN A 29 -8.73 -7.63 -12.92
CA ASN A 29 -8.74 -7.89 -14.35
C ASN A 29 -7.66 -7.11 -15.11
N GLU A 30 -7.42 -5.86 -14.74
CA GLU A 30 -6.44 -4.96 -15.38
C GLU A 30 -5.10 -4.94 -14.66
N ASN A 31 -4.89 -5.81 -13.68
CA ASN A 31 -3.68 -5.84 -12.85
C ASN A 31 -3.26 -4.45 -12.33
N ASN A 32 -4.24 -3.69 -11.85
CA ASN A 32 -4.10 -2.30 -11.40
C ASN A 32 -2.93 -2.09 -10.44
N ILE A 33 -2.22 -0.98 -10.59
CA ILE A 33 -1.16 -0.56 -9.69
C ILE A 33 -1.74 -0.38 -8.27
N ARG A 34 -1.06 -0.96 -7.29
CA ARG A 34 -1.41 -0.94 -5.87
C ARG A 34 -0.29 -0.33 -5.06
N LYS A 35 -0.64 0.42 -4.04
CA LYS A 35 0.32 1.06 -3.16
C LYS A 35 -0.17 1.05 -1.72
N CYS A 36 0.64 0.55 -0.81
CA CYS A 36 0.50 0.77 0.63
C CYS A 36 1.61 1.69 1.12
N MET A 37 1.29 2.59 2.05
CA MET A 37 2.27 3.55 2.56
C MET A 37 1.89 4.11 3.93
N VAL A 38 2.90 4.56 4.66
CA VAL A 38 2.74 5.51 5.76
C VAL A 38 2.67 6.93 5.18
N GLU A 39 1.84 7.79 5.76
CA GLU A 39 1.70 9.18 5.35
C GLU A 39 2.58 10.06 6.24
N LEU A 40 3.55 10.71 5.63
CA LEU A 40 4.52 11.54 6.35
C LEU A 40 4.20 13.04 6.28
N ARG A 41 3.24 13.42 5.44
CA ARG A 41 2.88 14.82 5.23
C ARG A 41 1.89 15.28 6.30
N PRO A 42 2.23 16.30 7.08
CA PRO A 42 1.38 16.74 8.19
C PRO A 42 0.04 17.35 7.75
N GLU A 43 -0.02 17.87 6.50
CA GLU A 43 -1.22 18.45 5.92
C GLU A 43 -2.24 17.41 5.41
N ILE A 44 -1.83 16.16 5.30
CA ILE A 44 -2.68 15.08 4.80
C ILE A 44 -3.17 14.23 5.99
N SER A 45 -4.47 14.13 6.14
CA SER A 45 -5.09 13.33 7.22
C SER A 45 -4.79 11.84 7.10
N GLY A 46 -4.69 11.17 8.25
CA GLY A 46 -4.46 9.72 8.37
C GLY A 46 -3.01 9.30 8.22
N PHE A 47 -2.57 8.35 9.03
CA PHE A 47 -1.18 7.89 9.09
C PHE A 47 -0.85 6.79 8.10
N TYR A 48 -1.86 6.03 7.69
CA TYR A 48 -1.71 4.83 6.86
C TYR A 48 -2.64 4.87 5.69
N LYS A 49 -2.17 4.46 4.51
CA LYS A 49 -2.97 4.50 3.29
C LYS A 49 -2.69 3.32 2.38
N GLY A 50 -3.77 2.81 1.78
CA GLY A 50 -3.71 1.91 0.65
C GLY A 50 -4.45 2.47 -0.53
N PHE A 51 -3.89 2.31 -1.73
CA PHE A 51 -4.47 2.79 -2.98
C PHE A 51 -4.46 1.71 -4.05
N ILE A 52 -5.53 1.66 -4.83
CA ILE A 52 -5.58 0.98 -6.12
C ILE A 52 -5.93 2.02 -7.17
N TYR A 53 -5.09 2.15 -8.18
CA TYR A 53 -5.27 3.14 -9.25
C TYR A 53 -6.15 2.57 -10.35
N CYS A 54 -7.09 3.37 -10.83
CA CYS A 54 -8.13 2.97 -11.77
C CYS A 54 -8.17 3.91 -12.98
N SER A 55 -8.53 3.38 -14.13
CA SER A 55 -8.63 4.12 -15.39
C SER A 55 -9.88 5.01 -15.46
N GLY A 56 -10.89 4.75 -14.62
CA GLY A 56 -12.14 5.50 -14.64
C GLY A 56 -13.05 5.20 -13.45
N LEU A 57 -14.13 5.96 -13.34
CA LEU A 57 -15.10 5.87 -12.24
C LEU A 57 -15.78 4.50 -12.15
N LYS A 58 -16.15 3.93 -13.30
CA LYS A 58 -16.83 2.62 -13.35
C LYS A 58 -15.96 1.52 -12.77
N GLU A 59 -14.72 1.46 -13.20
CA GLU A 59 -13.72 0.51 -12.69
C GLU A 59 -13.48 0.73 -11.19
N ALA A 60 -13.25 1.99 -10.78
CA ALA A 60 -13.03 2.33 -9.38
C ALA A 60 -14.19 1.90 -8.47
N SER A 61 -15.43 2.05 -8.93
CA SER A 61 -16.62 1.63 -8.18
C SER A 61 -16.67 0.10 -8.03
N GLN A 62 -16.39 -0.64 -9.08
CA GLN A 62 -16.35 -2.11 -9.04
C GLN A 62 -15.23 -2.62 -8.11
N ILE A 63 -14.05 -2.03 -8.22
CA ILE A 63 -12.91 -2.38 -7.36
C ILE A 63 -13.19 -2.01 -5.90
N ALA A 64 -13.84 -0.86 -5.64
CA ALA A 64 -14.18 -0.47 -4.27
C ALA A 64 -15.15 -1.47 -3.63
N GLU A 65 -16.14 -1.95 -4.36
CA GLU A 65 -17.08 -2.94 -3.88
C GLU A 65 -16.39 -4.28 -3.59
N TYR A 66 -15.53 -4.75 -4.51
CA TYR A 66 -14.75 -5.96 -4.33
C TYR A 66 -13.79 -5.85 -3.14
N LEU A 67 -13.06 -4.74 -3.05
CA LEU A 67 -12.12 -4.48 -1.98
C LEU A 67 -12.81 -4.35 -0.61
N ASN A 68 -14.01 -3.78 -0.54
CA ASN A 68 -14.79 -3.71 0.70
C ASN A 68 -15.10 -5.11 1.26
N ARG A 69 -15.41 -6.07 0.40
CA ARG A 69 -15.59 -7.46 0.82
C ARG A 69 -14.27 -8.04 1.34
N ALA A 70 -13.20 -7.94 0.57
CA ALA A 70 -11.89 -8.47 0.94
C ALA A 70 -11.36 -7.87 2.26
N VAL A 71 -11.52 -6.55 2.45
CA VAL A 71 -11.11 -5.86 3.69
C VAL A 71 -11.93 -6.33 4.88
N ARG A 72 -13.24 -6.44 4.75
CA ARG A 72 -14.11 -6.93 5.82
C ARG A 72 -13.76 -8.35 6.24
N ASP A 73 -13.52 -9.22 5.27
CA ASP A 73 -13.29 -10.64 5.51
C ASP A 73 -11.89 -10.92 6.09
N ASN A 74 -10.88 -10.10 5.76
CA ASN A 74 -9.49 -10.36 6.13
C ASN A 74 -8.91 -9.40 7.18
N ILE A 75 -9.50 -8.19 7.33
CA ILE A 75 -8.98 -7.17 8.26
C ILE A 75 -10.00 -6.88 9.35
N GLY A 76 -11.22 -6.53 8.97
CA GLY A 76 -12.32 -6.26 9.89
C GLY A 76 -13.33 -5.24 9.35
N SER A 77 -14.51 -5.22 9.98
CA SER A 77 -15.66 -4.40 9.56
C SER A 77 -15.48 -2.88 9.74
N GLY A 78 -14.41 -2.45 10.41
CA GLY A 78 -14.18 -1.03 10.70
C GLY A 78 -13.45 -0.24 9.61
N LEU A 79 -13.05 -0.90 8.52
CA LEU A 79 -12.39 -0.28 7.38
C LEU A 79 -13.28 -0.33 6.15
N SER A 80 -13.21 0.72 5.34
CA SER A 80 -13.94 0.78 4.08
C SER A 80 -13.07 1.34 2.97
N ALA A 81 -13.29 0.83 1.77
CA ALA A 81 -12.72 1.35 0.55
C ALA A 81 -13.60 2.49 0.01
N LYS A 82 -12.98 3.60 -0.35
CA LYS A 82 -13.65 4.79 -0.89
C LYS A 82 -13.07 5.13 -2.25
N VAL A 83 -13.93 5.47 -3.19
CA VAL A 83 -13.49 6.01 -4.48
C VAL A 83 -13.04 7.45 -4.26
N LYS A 84 -11.85 7.77 -4.76
CA LYS A 84 -11.31 9.13 -4.81
C LYS A 84 -10.94 9.50 -6.23
N ARG A 85 -11.15 10.76 -6.55
CA ARG A 85 -10.73 11.36 -7.82
C ARG A 85 -9.51 12.25 -7.57
N GLY A 86 -8.50 12.15 -8.45
CA GLY A 86 -7.30 13.00 -8.39
C GLY A 86 -6.34 12.69 -7.23
N CYS A 87 -5.39 13.58 -7.02
CA CYS A 87 -4.31 13.48 -6.04
C CYS A 87 -4.56 14.38 -4.82
N SER A 88 -4.17 13.90 -3.64
CA SER A 88 -4.30 14.69 -2.40
C SER A 88 -3.41 15.94 -2.43
N GLU A 89 -2.22 15.82 -3.03
CA GLU A 89 -1.28 16.93 -3.21
C GLU A 89 -1.88 18.07 -4.04
N TYR A 90 -2.63 17.70 -5.07
CA TYR A 90 -3.31 18.66 -5.92
C TYR A 90 -4.40 19.42 -5.16
N ALA A 91 -5.17 18.71 -4.35
CA ALA A 91 -6.21 19.31 -3.52
C ALA A 91 -5.66 20.27 -2.44
N VAL A 92 -4.44 20.02 -1.96
CA VAL A 92 -3.74 20.93 -1.02
C VAL A 92 -3.26 22.18 -1.75
N SER A 93 -2.68 22.04 -2.93
CA SER A 93 -2.17 23.17 -3.74
C SER A 93 -3.28 24.04 -4.32
N PHE A 94 -4.45 23.46 -4.53
CA PHE A 94 -5.63 24.11 -5.12
C PHE A 94 -6.85 23.88 -4.22
N PRO A 95 -7.02 24.68 -3.15
CA PRO A 95 -8.08 24.47 -2.15
C PRO A 95 -9.51 24.48 -2.70
N ASP A 96 -9.76 25.14 -3.80
CA ASP A 96 -11.05 25.16 -4.50
C ASP A 96 -11.46 23.77 -5.03
N TYR A 97 -10.51 22.84 -5.09
CA TYR A 97 -10.74 21.43 -5.43
C TYR A 97 -10.98 20.54 -4.22
N LYS A 98 -11.20 21.10 -3.02
CA LYS A 98 -11.38 20.30 -1.78
C LYS A 98 -12.54 19.32 -1.86
N GLU A 99 -13.57 19.66 -2.56
CA GLU A 99 -14.68 18.76 -2.81
C GLU A 99 -14.49 18.05 -4.14
N ILE A 100 -13.59 17.10 -4.15
CA ILE A 100 -13.48 16.15 -5.25
C ILE A 100 -14.72 15.25 -5.18
N ASN A 101 -15.83 15.81 -5.62
CA ASN A 101 -17.07 15.07 -5.77
C ASN A 101 -16.86 14.01 -6.85
N ASN A 102 -17.04 12.74 -6.49
CA ASN A 102 -16.91 11.63 -7.43
C ASN A 102 -17.90 11.75 -8.61
N SER A 103 -19.01 12.49 -8.44
CA SER A 103 -20.04 12.75 -9.44
C SER A 103 -20.00 14.15 -10.02
N GLY A 104 -19.13 15.04 -9.52
CA GLY A 104 -19.04 16.43 -10.00
C GLY A 104 -18.38 16.56 -11.38
N PRO A 105 -18.52 17.73 -12.02
CA PRO A 105 -17.86 18.01 -13.27
C PRO A 105 -16.34 17.87 -13.12
N GLN A 106 -15.71 17.35 -14.13
CA GLN A 106 -14.26 17.26 -14.16
C GLN A 106 -13.69 18.67 -14.40
N LEU A 107 -12.92 19.16 -13.43
CA LEU A 107 -12.40 20.53 -13.44
C LEU A 107 -11.25 20.71 -14.45
N MET A 108 -10.56 19.63 -14.81
CA MET A 108 -9.61 19.62 -15.91
C MET A 108 -9.88 18.41 -16.79
N ASN A 109 -10.05 18.66 -18.07
CA ASN A 109 -10.18 17.59 -19.05
C ASN A 109 -8.80 17.08 -19.40
N TYR A 110 -8.68 15.77 -19.40
CA TYR A 110 -7.56 15.07 -20.02
C TYR A 110 -7.67 15.25 -21.53
N THR A 111 -6.70 15.93 -22.13
CA THR A 111 -6.72 16.20 -23.56
C THR A 111 -6.21 14.98 -24.34
N GLU A 112 -6.73 14.78 -25.55
CA GLU A 112 -6.24 13.70 -26.43
C GLU A 112 -4.75 13.84 -26.75
N ASP A 113 -4.23 15.05 -26.79
CA ASP A 113 -2.79 15.31 -26.99
C ASP A 113 -1.94 14.73 -25.86
N TRP A 114 -2.41 14.85 -24.62
CA TRP A 114 -1.71 14.25 -23.46
C TRP A 114 -1.75 12.73 -23.53
N LYS A 115 -2.86 12.16 -23.94
CA LYS A 115 -3.00 10.73 -24.11
C LYS A 115 -2.02 10.18 -25.17
N VAL A 116 -1.85 10.89 -26.28
CA VAL A 116 -0.88 10.49 -27.31
C VAL A 116 0.56 10.48 -26.73
N ILE A 117 0.89 11.46 -25.90
CA ILE A 117 2.21 11.55 -25.26
C ILE A 117 2.39 10.39 -24.25
N GLU A 118 1.40 10.14 -23.41
CA GLU A 118 1.42 9.03 -22.43
C GLU A 118 1.52 7.68 -23.12
N ASP A 119 0.67 7.41 -24.08
CA ASP A 119 0.68 6.16 -24.86
C ASP A 119 2.03 5.93 -25.57
N SER A 120 2.65 7.00 -26.05
CA SER A 120 3.99 6.94 -26.64
C SER A 120 5.06 6.60 -25.60
N HIS A 121 4.92 7.12 -24.38
CA HIS A 121 5.85 6.85 -23.29
C HIS A 121 5.69 5.41 -22.77
N ASP A 122 4.46 4.96 -22.58
CA ASP A 122 4.14 3.63 -22.08
C ASP A 122 4.56 2.54 -23.05
N ARG A 123 4.41 2.77 -24.36
CA ARG A 123 4.94 1.87 -25.38
C ARG A 123 6.47 1.73 -25.35
N LYS A 124 7.18 2.80 -25.01
CA LYS A 124 8.65 2.78 -24.89
C LYS A 124 9.13 2.09 -23.63
N LYS A 125 8.32 2.09 -22.58
CA LYS A 125 8.60 1.47 -21.28
C LYS A 125 7.43 0.60 -20.86
N PRO A 126 7.18 -0.53 -21.54
CA PRO A 126 6.11 -1.41 -21.12
C PRO A 126 6.35 -1.80 -19.66
N MET A 127 5.35 -1.58 -18.81
CA MET A 127 5.38 -2.11 -17.45
C MET A 127 5.52 -3.61 -17.57
N LYS A 128 6.61 -4.17 -17.03
CA LYS A 128 6.71 -5.62 -16.90
C LYS A 128 5.52 -6.05 -16.06
N ALA A 129 4.64 -6.86 -16.64
CA ALA A 129 3.62 -7.53 -15.86
C ALA A 129 4.34 -8.18 -14.68
N LYS A 130 3.87 -7.89 -13.46
CA LYS A 130 4.35 -8.63 -12.29
C LYS A 130 4.11 -10.10 -12.63
N GLU A 131 5.15 -10.91 -12.67
CA GLU A 131 4.97 -12.35 -12.75
C GLU A 131 3.94 -12.73 -11.69
N ASN A 132 2.95 -13.52 -12.06
CA ASN A 132 1.93 -13.98 -11.13
C ASN A 132 2.61 -14.73 -9.99
N LEU A 133 2.94 -14.00 -8.95
CA LEU A 133 3.46 -14.58 -7.73
C LEU A 133 2.34 -15.45 -7.16
N LYS A 134 2.70 -16.69 -6.80
CA LYS A 134 1.74 -17.58 -6.14
C LYS A 134 1.14 -16.85 -4.95
N PRO A 135 -0.17 -16.98 -4.68
CA PRO A 135 -0.83 -16.31 -3.57
C PRO A 135 -0.35 -16.91 -2.24
N SER A 136 0.78 -16.42 -1.77
CA SER A 136 1.37 -16.83 -0.50
C SER A 136 2.33 -15.74 -0.03
N LEU A 137 2.64 -15.73 1.26
CA LEU A 137 3.70 -14.89 1.83
C LEU A 137 5.07 -15.12 1.16
N SER A 138 5.23 -16.21 0.43
CA SER A 138 6.42 -16.47 -0.39
C SER A 138 6.59 -15.49 -1.55
N GLY A 139 5.58 -14.69 -1.88
CA GLY A 139 5.68 -13.57 -2.82
C GLY A 139 6.39 -12.34 -2.27
N LEU A 140 6.53 -12.22 -0.96
CA LEU A 140 7.28 -11.13 -0.33
C LEU A 140 8.78 -11.32 -0.59
N ASN A 141 9.41 -10.28 -1.10
CA ASN A 141 10.86 -10.23 -1.26
C ASN A 141 11.51 -9.52 -0.05
N LEU A 142 12.83 -9.54 0.01
CA LEU A 142 13.56 -8.90 1.11
C LEU A 142 13.25 -7.41 1.25
N ASN A 143 13.02 -6.69 0.16
CA ASN A 143 12.68 -5.27 0.20
C ASN A 143 11.33 -5.06 0.90
N ASP A 144 10.34 -5.91 0.65
CA ASP A 144 9.03 -5.83 1.28
C ASP A 144 9.15 -6.01 2.81
N VAL A 145 9.96 -6.96 3.24
CA VAL A 145 10.24 -7.19 4.67
C VAL A 145 10.89 -5.96 5.31
N LEU A 146 11.87 -5.35 4.64
CA LEU A 146 12.54 -4.16 5.11
C LEU A 146 11.60 -2.94 5.16
N ILE A 147 10.69 -2.81 4.20
CA ILE A 147 9.66 -1.77 4.19
C ILE A 147 8.72 -1.94 5.37
N ILE A 148 8.21 -3.15 5.60
CA ILE A 148 7.33 -3.45 6.74
C ILE A 148 8.03 -3.12 8.07
N ARG A 149 9.32 -3.46 8.20
CA ARG A 149 10.11 -3.08 9.37
C ARG A 149 10.17 -1.56 9.58
N LYS A 150 10.41 -0.79 8.51
CA LYS A 150 10.39 0.68 8.57
C LYS A 150 9.02 1.24 8.95
N TRP A 151 7.96 0.63 8.48
CA TRP A 151 6.61 1.02 8.89
C TRP A 151 6.36 0.74 10.38
N LEU A 152 6.85 -0.38 10.90
CA LEU A 152 6.76 -0.69 12.33
C LEU A 152 7.57 0.30 13.18
N ASP A 153 8.76 0.68 12.75
CA ASP A 153 9.58 1.69 13.43
C ASP A 153 8.84 3.05 13.44
N TYR A 154 8.24 3.45 12.33
CA TYR A 154 7.40 4.65 12.25
C TYR A 154 6.19 4.58 13.20
N ALA A 155 5.46 3.46 13.19
CA ALA A 155 4.29 3.24 14.02
C ALA A 155 4.62 3.36 15.51
N ARG A 156 5.75 2.80 15.96
CA ARG A 156 6.24 2.97 17.33
C ARG A 156 6.58 4.42 17.63
N GLY A 157 7.24 5.10 16.70
CA GLY A 157 7.61 6.51 16.83
C GLY A 157 6.41 7.44 17.04
N ILE A 158 5.28 7.14 16.39
CA ILE A 158 4.04 7.93 16.53
C ILE A 158 3.12 7.43 17.66
N GLY A 159 3.51 6.35 18.39
CA GLY A 159 2.72 5.81 19.49
C GLY A 159 1.57 4.88 19.08
N ASP A 160 1.60 4.28 17.89
CA ASP A 160 0.64 3.25 17.51
C ASP A 160 0.89 1.97 18.32
N SER A 161 0.06 1.75 19.34
CA SER A 161 0.19 0.61 20.25
C SER A 161 0.04 -0.75 19.56
N SER A 162 -0.60 -0.82 18.41
CA SER A 162 -0.74 -2.08 17.66
C SER A 162 0.60 -2.62 17.17
N ALA A 163 1.61 -1.77 17.01
CA ALA A 163 2.97 -2.20 16.67
C ALA A 163 3.59 -3.13 17.73
N ASN A 164 3.13 -3.06 18.98
CA ASN A 164 3.63 -3.91 20.06
C ASN A 164 3.18 -5.37 19.94
N SER A 165 2.14 -5.65 19.14
CA SER A 165 1.72 -7.02 18.88
C SER A 165 2.68 -7.78 17.97
N ILE A 166 3.56 -7.06 17.26
CA ILE A 166 4.66 -7.64 16.48
C ILE A 166 5.96 -7.34 17.23
N ASN A 167 6.36 -8.26 18.08
CA ASN A 167 7.64 -8.17 18.75
C ASN A 167 8.70 -8.88 17.89
N TYR A 168 9.68 -8.10 17.40
CA TYR A 168 10.86 -8.62 16.74
C TYR A 168 12.14 -8.45 17.57
N ASP A 169 11.99 -8.09 18.85
CA ASP A 169 13.12 -8.11 19.77
C ASP A 169 13.65 -9.54 19.83
N ALA A 170 14.96 -9.65 19.77
CA ALA A 170 15.63 -10.94 19.77
C ALA A 170 15.12 -11.80 20.93
N VAL A 171 14.91 -13.06 20.64
CA VAL A 171 14.57 -14.06 21.64
C VAL A 171 15.42 -13.83 22.89
N GLN A 172 14.81 -13.40 23.98
CA GLN A 172 15.51 -13.10 25.24
C GLN A 172 15.79 -14.39 26.02
N TYR A 173 16.47 -15.33 25.36
CA TYR A 173 17.04 -16.50 26.01
C TYR A 173 18.57 -16.37 26.02
N PRO A 174 19.19 -15.76 27.05
CA PRO A 174 20.62 -15.51 27.09
C PRO A 174 21.46 -16.77 26.84
N GLU A 175 20.99 -17.91 27.33
CA GLU A 175 21.65 -19.21 27.14
C GLU A 175 21.64 -19.66 25.69
N VAL A 176 20.47 -19.61 25.01
CA VAL A 176 20.34 -19.95 23.61
C VAL A 176 21.17 -19.00 22.74
N TYR A 177 21.21 -17.73 23.10
CA TYR A 177 21.97 -16.72 22.39
C TYR A 177 23.48 -16.95 22.51
N SER A 178 23.95 -17.34 23.70
CA SER A 178 25.36 -17.66 23.96
C SER A 178 25.80 -18.89 23.14
N VAL A 179 24.99 -19.93 23.13
CA VAL A 179 25.25 -21.14 22.33
C VAL A 179 25.25 -20.84 20.83
N ALA A 180 24.30 -20.05 20.36
CA ALA A 180 24.23 -19.65 18.95
C ALA A 180 25.46 -18.83 18.53
N LYS A 181 25.89 -17.88 19.37
CA LYS A 181 27.11 -17.10 19.12
C LYS A 181 28.36 -17.95 19.06
N ALA A 182 28.50 -18.89 19.99
CA ALA A 182 29.64 -19.82 19.98
C ALA A 182 29.65 -20.64 18.70
N ARG A 183 28.54 -21.19 18.28
CA ARG A 183 28.41 -21.94 17.00
C ARG A 183 28.78 -21.10 15.80
N LEU A 184 28.28 -19.85 15.73
CA LEU A 184 28.60 -18.93 14.63
C LEU A 184 30.10 -18.64 14.57
N GLY A 185 30.76 -18.45 15.73
CA GLY A 185 32.22 -18.29 15.83
C GLY A 185 32.97 -19.48 15.29
N MET A 186 32.56 -20.70 15.66
CA MET A 186 33.17 -21.93 15.13
C MET A 186 33.03 -22.07 13.61
N TYR A 187 31.85 -21.68 13.06
CA TYR A 187 31.59 -21.75 11.62
C TYR A 187 32.54 -20.85 10.80
N HIS A 188 32.92 -19.70 11.33
CA HIS A 188 33.85 -18.77 10.69
C HIS A 188 35.32 -19.21 10.77
N PHE A 189 35.68 -20.15 11.67
CA PHE A 189 37.03 -20.68 11.79
C PHE A 189 37.27 -21.95 10.99
N THR A 190 36.20 -22.57 10.47
CA THR A 190 36.28 -23.84 9.72
C THR A 190 36.11 -23.66 8.20
N ASN A 191 35.86 -22.48 7.72
CA ASN A 191 35.80 -22.07 6.31
C ASN A 191 36.82 -20.97 6.02
#